data_373ff7b3e411a95d86741a6d10de1195
#
_entry.id   373ff7b3e411a95d86741a6d10de1195
#
_cell.length_a   1.000
_cell.length_b   1.000
_cell.length_c   1.000
_cell.angle_alpha   90.00
_cell.angle_beta   90.00
_cell.angle_gamma   90.00
#
_symmetry.space_group_name_H-M   'P 1'
#
loop_
_entity.id
_entity.type
_entity.pdbx_description
1 polymer ?
#
loop_
_entity_poly.entity_id
_entity_poly.type
_entity_poly.pdbx_seq_one_letter_code
_entity_poly.pdbx_strand_id
1 'polypeptide(L)'
;MVAVDTDHMEHHGDPGAIRTRRHLEYPVDRLLAAKGETTVSVCLPARNESETVGPIVDTLVQELLAPGVIDDVLVIDDHSTDDTADVAAAAGARVRHSEHILPAYGEGHGKGEVLWKSLLETTGDIVLWCDSDLTSFHHRFVSGLLGPMLCEADVDFVKGFYRRPESEGEGGGRVTELVARPLIALLFPELNGIHQPLSGEYGGRRQLLEQLPFVEGYGVEIGLLIDIARRFGTNGIVQVDLDVRHHRNRPLHELGPQAASIMQTALRRADRDLVGVTAELLGDQGSVTVEAAERPPMIEVGEYLARIPAAVGA
;
A
#
# COMPACT_ATOMS: atom_id res chain seq x y z
N MET A 1 -25.14 2.18 -39.96
CA MET A 1 -25.70 1.54 -38.76
C MET A 1 -25.05 0.15 -38.67
N VAL A 2 -23.89 0.07 -38.01
CA VAL A 2 -23.14 -1.16 -37.81
C VAL A 2 -23.13 -1.37 -36.30
N ALA A 3 -23.74 -2.44 -35.85
CA ALA A 3 -23.78 -2.87 -34.47
C ALA A 3 -22.38 -3.29 -34.06
N VAL A 4 -21.86 -2.69 -32.97
CA VAL A 4 -20.65 -3.17 -32.29
C VAL A 4 -21.10 -4.24 -31.30
N ASP A 5 -20.76 -5.47 -31.63
CA ASP A 5 -20.98 -6.64 -30.81
C ASP A 5 -20.00 -6.56 -29.63
N THR A 6 -20.50 -6.39 -28.41
CA THR A 6 -19.71 -6.46 -27.18
C THR A 6 -19.63 -7.92 -26.78
N ASP A 7 -18.60 -8.56 -27.28
CA ASP A 7 -18.24 -9.93 -26.94
C ASP A 7 -17.85 -9.99 -25.43
N HIS A 8 -18.70 -10.61 -24.62
CA HIS A 8 -18.43 -10.97 -23.24
C HIS A 8 -17.39 -12.08 -23.22
N MET A 9 -16.12 -11.75 -23.18
CA MET A 9 -15.08 -12.71 -22.83
C MET A 9 -15.21 -13.08 -21.34
N GLU A 10 -15.90 -14.18 -21.08
CA GLU A 10 -15.75 -14.93 -19.84
C GLU A 10 -14.31 -15.49 -19.81
N HIS A 11 -13.43 -14.79 -19.11
CA HIS A 11 -12.12 -15.34 -18.77
C HIS A 11 -12.30 -16.45 -17.73
N HIS A 12 -12.31 -17.68 -18.18
CA HIS A 12 -11.94 -18.81 -17.34
C HIS A 12 -10.46 -18.65 -17.02
N GLY A 13 -10.16 -18.12 -15.80
CA GLY A 13 -8.81 -17.80 -15.37
C GLY A 13 -7.94 -19.06 -15.30
N ASP A 14 -6.74 -18.92 -15.84
CA ASP A 14 -5.65 -19.85 -15.63
C ASP A 14 -5.42 -20.03 -14.12
N PRO A 15 -5.34 -21.26 -13.57
CA PRO A 15 -5.12 -21.47 -12.14
C PRO A 15 -3.75 -20.92 -11.75
N GLY A 16 -3.74 -19.74 -11.12
CA GLY A 16 -2.54 -18.96 -10.74
C GLY A 16 -2.51 -17.53 -11.29
N ALA A 17 -3.43 -17.14 -12.17
CA ALA A 17 -3.53 -15.77 -12.65
C ALA A 17 -4.06 -14.83 -11.54
N ILE A 18 -3.40 -13.67 -11.35
CA ILE A 18 -3.84 -12.64 -10.42
C ILE A 18 -5.22 -12.12 -10.83
N ARG A 19 -6.20 -12.25 -9.92
CA ARG A 19 -7.58 -11.83 -10.17
C ARG A 19 -7.67 -10.31 -10.24
N THR A 20 -8.44 -9.81 -11.22
CA THR A 20 -8.71 -8.38 -11.38
C THR A 20 -10.17 -8.09 -11.07
N ARG A 21 -10.42 -6.99 -10.35
CA ARG A 21 -11.74 -6.45 -10.01
C ARG A 21 -11.81 -4.98 -10.36
N ARG A 22 -13.02 -4.42 -10.35
CA ARG A 22 -13.26 -2.99 -10.56
C ARG A 22 -13.92 -2.40 -9.33
N HIS A 23 -13.53 -1.19 -8.94
CA HIS A 23 -14.12 -0.50 -7.78
C HIS A 23 -15.65 -0.36 -7.89
N LEU A 24 -16.19 -0.24 -9.12
CA LEU A 24 -17.63 -0.13 -9.38
C LEU A 24 -18.44 -1.36 -8.97
N GLU A 25 -17.80 -2.52 -8.79
CA GLU A 25 -18.45 -3.74 -8.32
C GLU A 25 -18.82 -3.68 -6.84
N TYR A 26 -18.27 -2.71 -6.09
CA TYR A 26 -18.36 -2.62 -4.64
C TYR A 26 -18.88 -1.26 -4.18
N PRO A 27 -20.15 -0.92 -4.45
CA PRO A 27 -20.77 0.29 -3.92
C PRO A 27 -20.87 0.22 -2.38
N VAL A 28 -20.95 1.37 -1.72
CA VAL A 28 -20.91 1.51 -0.25
C VAL A 28 -21.97 0.66 0.46
N ASP A 29 -23.18 0.61 -0.07
CA ASP A 29 -24.27 -0.21 0.49
C ASP A 29 -23.95 -1.72 0.48
N ARG A 30 -23.29 -2.20 -0.58
CA ARG A 30 -22.82 -3.59 -0.65
C ARG A 30 -21.74 -3.86 0.39
N LEU A 31 -20.82 -2.91 0.59
CA LEU A 31 -19.78 -3.04 1.61
C LEU A 31 -20.37 -3.11 3.02
N LEU A 32 -21.31 -2.23 3.33
CA LEU A 32 -22.02 -2.23 4.60
C LEU A 32 -22.74 -3.56 4.86
N ALA A 33 -23.40 -4.10 3.85
CA ALA A 33 -24.07 -5.39 3.96
C ALA A 33 -23.11 -6.57 4.17
N ALA A 34 -21.91 -6.50 3.58
CA ALA A 34 -20.91 -7.57 3.64
C ALA A 34 -19.99 -7.49 4.87
N LYS A 35 -19.85 -6.31 5.48
CA LYS A 35 -18.88 -6.05 6.55
C LYS A 35 -19.09 -6.91 7.80
N GLY A 36 -20.32 -7.11 8.22
CA GLY A 36 -20.62 -7.85 9.47
C GLY A 36 -19.86 -7.27 10.67
N GLU A 37 -19.17 -8.13 11.40
CA GLU A 37 -18.35 -7.79 12.57
C GLU A 37 -16.88 -7.43 12.21
N THR A 38 -16.50 -7.51 10.92
CA THR A 38 -15.14 -7.25 10.47
C THR A 38 -14.77 -5.79 10.70
N THR A 39 -13.66 -5.56 11.39
CA THR A 39 -13.15 -4.21 11.66
C THR A 39 -12.12 -3.79 10.61
N VAL A 40 -12.16 -2.51 10.23
CA VAL A 40 -11.32 -1.96 9.15
C VAL A 40 -10.62 -0.70 9.61
N SER A 41 -9.30 -0.68 9.54
CA SER A 41 -8.48 0.51 9.75
C SER A 41 -7.87 0.98 8.43
N VAL A 42 -7.92 2.29 8.19
CA VAL A 42 -7.24 2.95 7.07
C VAL A 42 -6.12 3.80 7.64
N CYS A 43 -4.89 3.60 7.14
CA CYS A 43 -3.74 4.41 7.52
C CYS A 43 -3.19 5.19 6.31
N LEU A 44 -2.95 6.47 6.52
CA LEU A 44 -2.34 7.41 5.58
C LEU A 44 -0.92 7.75 6.08
N PRO A 45 0.15 7.27 5.43
CA PRO A 45 1.49 7.77 5.66
C PRO A 45 1.59 9.19 5.10
N ALA A 46 2.02 10.16 5.91
CA ALA A 46 2.08 11.56 5.48
C ALA A 46 3.43 12.20 5.83
N ARG A 47 3.97 12.97 4.87
CA ARG A 47 5.14 13.81 5.09
C ARG A 47 5.09 15.07 4.24
N ASN A 48 4.87 16.21 4.86
CA ASN A 48 4.72 17.52 4.20
C ASN A 48 3.57 17.50 3.16
N GLU A 49 2.38 17.04 3.61
CA GLU A 49 1.17 16.89 2.80
C GLU A 49 0.00 17.74 3.35
N SER A 50 0.31 18.87 3.97
CA SER A 50 -0.72 19.77 4.56
C SER A 50 -1.76 20.26 3.56
N GLU A 51 -1.41 20.33 2.25
CA GLU A 51 -2.35 20.74 1.19
C GLU A 51 -3.35 19.64 0.81
N THR A 52 -3.01 18.36 1.01
CA THR A 52 -3.77 17.22 0.47
C THR A 52 -4.39 16.34 1.54
N VAL A 53 -3.76 16.21 2.71
CA VAL A 53 -4.21 15.27 3.76
C VAL A 53 -5.58 15.62 4.32
N GLY A 54 -5.91 16.90 4.50
CA GLY A 54 -7.20 17.36 5.03
C GLY A 54 -8.40 16.88 4.17
N PRO A 55 -8.47 17.26 2.88
CA PRO A 55 -9.52 16.77 1.97
C PRO A 55 -9.63 15.25 1.87
N ILE A 56 -8.51 14.53 1.96
CA ILE A 56 -8.51 13.05 1.97
C ILE A 56 -9.19 12.53 3.22
N VAL A 57 -8.79 13.02 4.40
CA VAL A 57 -9.37 12.62 5.69
C VAL A 57 -10.84 12.99 5.75
N ASP A 58 -11.24 14.21 5.35
CA ASP A 58 -12.63 14.64 5.30
C ASP A 58 -13.49 13.67 4.49
N THR A 59 -13.03 13.28 3.29
CA THR A 59 -13.74 12.32 2.44
C THR A 59 -13.86 10.95 3.14
N LEU A 60 -12.79 10.45 3.74
CA LEU A 60 -12.82 9.16 4.45
C LEU A 60 -13.76 9.19 5.65
N VAL A 61 -13.73 10.26 6.43
CA VAL A 61 -14.58 10.43 7.61
C VAL A 61 -16.06 10.52 7.21
N GLN A 62 -16.40 11.35 6.22
CA GLN A 62 -17.79 11.58 5.85
C GLN A 62 -18.40 10.41 5.07
N GLU A 63 -17.64 9.82 4.14
CA GLU A 63 -18.20 8.85 3.20
C GLU A 63 -17.97 7.38 3.61
N LEU A 64 -17.03 7.09 4.50
CA LEU A 64 -16.74 5.73 4.91
C LEU A 64 -16.79 5.50 6.44
N LEU A 65 -16.22 6.40 7.25
CA LEU A 65 -16.21 6.24 8.71
C LEU A 65 -17.59 6.52 9.32
N ALA A 66 -18.20 7.64 8.98
CA ALA A 66 -19.52 8.01 9.51
C ALA A 66 -20.62 7.01 9.13
N PRO A 67 -20.66 6.47 7.89
CA PRO A 67 -21.58 5.37 7.54
C PRO A 67 -21.23 4.03 8.20
N GLY A 68 -20.02 3.86 8.77
CA GLY A 68 -19.57 2.62 9.39
C GLY A 68 -18.97 1.59 8.45
N VAL A 69 -18.51 1.99 7.25
CA VAL A 69 -17.78 1.11 6.31
C VAL A 69 -16.38 0.81 6.82
N ILE A 70 -15.72 1.81 7.41
CA ILE A 70 -14.43 1.68 8.10
C ILE A 70 -14.61 2.09 9.57
N ASP A 71 -13.68 1.70 10.43
CA ASP A 71 -13.78 1.88 11.89
C ASP A 71 -12.73 2.87 12.43
N ASP A 72 -11.65 3.12 11.66
CA ASP A 72 -10.54 3.97 12.07
C ASP A 72 -9.89 4.64 10.86
N VAL A 73 -9.55 5.93 10.99
CA VAL A 73 -8.70 6.68 10.07
C VAL A 73 -7.50 7.18 10.85
N LEU A 74 -6.35 6.61 10.56
CA LEU A 74 -5.08 6.95 11.18
C LEU A 74 -4.20 7.70 10.18
N VAL A 75 -3.65 8.83 10.58
CA VAL A 75 -2.54 9.49 9.88
C VAL A 75 -1.28 9.28 10.70
N ILE A 76 -0.24 8.73 10.10
CA ILE A 76 1.09 8.71 10.72
C ILE A 76 1.95 9.74 10.03
N ASP A 77 2.29 10.78 10.77
CA ASP A 77 3.17 11.84 10.35
C ASP A 77 4.64 11.39 10.42
N ASP A 78 5.31 11.39 9.26
CA ASP A 78 6.70 10.96 9.11
C ASP A 78 7.63 12.21 9.09
N HIS A 79 7.79 12.86 10.23
CA HIS A 79 8.70 14.02 10.41
C HIS A 79 8.33 15.21 9.49
N SER A 80 7.06 15.56 9.38
CA SER A 80 6.64 16.76 8.65
C SER A 80 7.19 18.03 9.31
N THR A 81 7.48 19.01 8.48
CA THR A 81 7.92 20.35 8.91
C THR A 81 6.87 21.42 8.65
N ASP A 82 5.73 21.02 8.09
CA ASP A 82 4.54 21.83 7.85
C ASP A 82 3.39 21.43 8.79
N ASP A 83 2.20 21.96 8.58
CA ASP A 83 1.01 21.74 9.42
C ASP A 83 0.28 20.41 9.12
N THR A 84 0.93 19.42 8.49
CA THR A 84 0.32 18.15 8.07
C THR A 84 -0.45 17.47 9.22
N ALA A 85 0.17 17.32 10.39
CA ALA A 85 -0.43 16.66 11.55
C ALA A 85 -1.68 17.40 12.05
N ASP A 86 -1.59 18.71 12.18
CA ASP A 86 -2.69 19.55 12.68
C ASP A 86 -3.87 19.55 11.70
N VAL A 87 -3.59 19.65 10.39
CA VAL A 87 -4.61 19.59 9.34
C VAL A 87 -5.32 18.25 9.34
N ALA A 88 -4.59 17.14 9.46
CA ALA A 88 -5.17 15.80 9.53
C ALA A 88 -6.06 15.62 10.77
N ALA A 89 -5.60 16.09 11.94
CA ALA A 89 -6.36 16.04 13.18
C ALA A 89 -7.64 16.89 13.11
N ALA A 90 -7.57 18.09 12.54
CA ALA A 90 -8.71 18.97 12.35
C ALA A 90 -9.78 18.37 11.41
N ALA A 91 -9.37 17.58 10.43
CA ALA A 91 -10.25 16.84 9.52
C ALA A 91 -10.88 15.58 10.14
N GLY A 92 -10.47 15.18 11.35
CA GLY A 92 -11.05 14.09 12.11
C GLY A 92 -10.27 12.79 12.12
N ALA A 93 -9.03 12.76 11.61
CA ALA A 93 -8.17 11.60 11.75
C ALA A 93 -7.56 11.48 13.15
N ARG A 94 -7.28 10.27 13.57
CA ARG A 94 -6.38 9.99 14.66
C ARG A 94 -4.94 10.15 14.15
N VAL A 95 -4.16 11.03 14.78
CA VAL A 95 -2.79 11.33 14.34
C VAL A 95 -1.77 10.73 15.29
N ARG A 96 -0.68 10.20 14.72
CA ARG A 96 0.51 9.73 15.42
C ARG A 96 1.76 10.25 14.74
N HIS A 97 2.80 10.53 15.52
CA HIS A 97 4.13 10.89 15.01
C HIS A 97 5.02 9.66 14.99
N SER A 98 5.62 9.39 13.84
CA SER A 98 6.42 8.19 13.58
C SER A 98 7.53 7.98 14.61
N GLU A 99 8.23 9.04 15.04
CA GLU A 99 9.32 8.99 16.02
C GLU A 99 8.90 8.52 17.41
N HIS A 100 7.60 8.63 17.74
CA HIS A 100 7.08 8.20 19.04
C HIS A 100 6.60 6.73 19.05
N ILE A 101 6.58 6.07 17.89
CA ILE A 101 6.12 4.70 17.75
C ILE A 101 7.33 3.77 17.71
N LEU A 102 7.42 2.80 18.64
CA LEU A 102 8.50 1.82 18.73
C LEU A 102 9.92 2.43 18.69
N PRO A 103 10.24 3.44 19.52
CA PRO A 103 11.53 4.12 19.47
C PRO A 103 12.73 3.19 19.75
N ALA A 104 12.50 2.05 20.41
CA ALA A 104 13.53 1.04 20.67
C ALA A 104 14.09 0.39 19.38
N TYR A 105 13.33 0.45 18.29
CA TYR A 105 13.74 -0.06 16.96
C TYR A 105 14.44 1.00 16.09
N GLY A 106 14.71 2.18 16.66
CA GLY A 106 15.30 3.31 15.97
C GLY A 106 14.26 4.30 15.45
N GLU A 107 14.73 5.44 14.94
CA GLU A 107 13.82 6.48 14.41
C GLU A 107 13.09 5.99 13.15
N GLY A 108 13.80 5.30 12.25
CA GLY A 108 13.29 4.84 10.97
C GLY A 108 12.72 5.98 10.12
N HIS A 109 12.72 5.83 8.82
CA HIS A 109 12.20 6.87 7.92
C HIS A 109 11.52 6.26 6.71
N GLY A 110 10.55 7.00 6.19
CA GLY A 110 9.92 6.71 4.93
C GLY A 110 8.74 5.74 5.03
N LYS A 111 8.13 5.52 3.90
CA LYS A 111 6.83 4.86 3.82
C LYS A 111 6.78 3.50 4.50
N GLY A 112 7.75 2.63 4.22
CA GLY A 112 7.76 1.28 4.78
C GLY A 112 7.80 1.24 6.30
N GLU A 113 8.56 2.14 6.93
CA GLU A 113 8.59 2.30 8.39
C GLU A 113 7.21 2.69 8.94
N VAL A 114 6.57 3.68 8.31
CA VAL A 114 5.23 4.13 8.70
C VAL A 114 4.21 3.00 8.58
N LEU A 115 4.25 2.24 7.49
CA LEU A 115 3.32 1.11 7.29
C LEU A 115 3.54 0.00 8.33
N TRP A 116 4.78 -0.31 8.67
CA TRP A 116 5.10 -1.25 9.74
C TRP A 116 4.58 -0.77 11.09
N LYS A 117 4.83 0.48 11.45
CA LYS A 117 4.35 1.11 12.68
C LYS A 117 2.82 1.18 12.74
N SER A 118 2.15 1.32 11.60
CA SER A 118 0.70 1.37 11.54
C SER A 118 0.02 0.10 12.04
N LEU A 119 0.66 -1.07 11.90
CA LEU A 119 0.13 -2.33 12.43
C LEU A 119 0.06 -2.32 13.96
N LEU A 120 0.97 -1.62 14.64
CA LEU A 120 0.87 -1.42 16.09
C LEU A 120 -0.24 -0.45 16.47
N GLU A 121 -0.40 0.63 15.72
CA GLU A 121 -1.32 1.72 16.06
C GLU A 121 -2.78 1.48 15.61
N THR A 122 -3.02 0.52 14.73
CA THR A 122 -4.37 0.13 14.27
C THR A 122 -4.84 -1.17 14.92
N THR A 123 -6.15 -1.42 14.91
CA THR A 123 -6.74 -2.64 15.49
C THR A 123 -7.66 -3.40 14.53
N GLY A 124 -7.87 -2.88 13.31
CA GLY A 124 -8.77 -3.50 12.34
C GLY A 124 -8.29 -4.89 11.90
N ASP A 125 -9.23 -5.80 11.66
CA ASP A 125 -8.99 -7.11 11.03
C ASP A 125 -8.44 -6.96 9.60
N ILE A 126 -8.81 -5.86 8.96
CA ILE A 126 -8.30 -5.41 7.67
C ILE A 126 -7.58 -4.09 7.86
N VAL A 127 -6.37 -4.00 7.31
CA VAL A 127 -5.57 -2.76 7.29
C VAL A 127 -5.36 -2.34 5.85
N LEU A 128 -5.80 -1.12 5.52
CA LEU A 128 -5.61 -0.52 4.21
C LEU A 128 -4.69 0.68 4.31
N TRP A 129 -3.85 0.85 3.31
CA TRP A 129 -2.98 2.00 3.15
C TRP A 129 -3.33 2.78 1.89
N CYS A 130 -3.28 4.08 1.97
CA CYS A 130 -3.49 4.99 0.86
C CYS A 130 -2.51 6.16 0.96
N ASP A 131 -1.94 6.57 -0.18
CA ASP A 131 -1.06 7.74 -0.22
C ASP A 131 -1.82 9.02 0.17
N SER A 132 -1.12 9.95 0.81
CA SER A 132 -1.65 11.24 1.26
C SER A 132 -1.38 12.41 0.29
N ASP A 133 -0.73 12.16 -0.86
CA ASP A 133 -0.37 13.17 -1.87
C ASP A 133 -1.38 13.31 -3.03
N LEU A 134 -2.60 12.77 -2.86
CA LEU A 134 -3.64 12.75 -3.89
C LEU A 134 -4.39 14.08 -3.97
N THR A 135 -4.30 14.76 -5.11
CA THR A 135 -4.95 16.06 -5.32
C THR A 135 -6.44 15.99 -5.63
N SER A 136 -6.93 14.85 -6.08
CA SER A 136 -8.36 14.58 -6.34
C SER A 136 -8.74 13.23 -5.76
N PHE A 137 -8.80 13.19 -4.43
CA PHE A 137 -9.17 11.99 -3.71
C PHE A 137 -10.66 11.67 -3.87
N HIS A 138 -10.98 10.39 -3.91
CA HIS A 138 -12.34 9.88 -3.90
C HIS A 138 -12.36 8.60 -3.06
N HIS A 139 -13.41 8.36 -2.30
CA HIS A 139 -13.53 7.20 -1.41
C HIS A 139 -13.27 5.85 -2.12
N ARG A 140 -13.44 5.77 -3.46
CA ARG A 140 -13.18 4.55 -4.24
C ARG A 140 -11.76 4.00 -4.08
N PHE A 141 -10.78 4.85 -3.73
CA PHE A 141 -9.41 4.42 -3.47
C PHE A 141 -9.31 3.51 -2.24
N VAL A 142 -10.26 3.61 -1.33
CA VAL A 142 -10.38 2.76 -0.14
C VAL A 142 -11.51 1.75 -0.30
N SER A 143 -12.73 2.19 -0.66
CA SER A 143 -13.88 1.29 -0.80
C SER A 143 -13.69 0.23 -1.88
N GLY A 144 -13.00 0.58 -2.98
CA GLY A 144 -12.66 -0.37 -4.04
C GLY A 144 -11.72 -1.48 -3.57
N LEU A 145 -10.70 -1.12 -2.77
CA LEU A 145 -9.78 -2.11 -2.18
C LEU A 145 -10.48 -2.99 -1.15
N LEU A 146 -11.35 -2.40 -0.34
CA LEU A 146 -12.08 -3.10 0.70
C LEU A 146 -13.07 -4.14 0.12
N GLY A 147 -13.61 -3.85 -1.07
CA GLY A 147 -14.65 -4.64 -1.70
C GLY A 147 -14.34 -6.13 -1.80
N PRO A 148 -13.27 -6.56 -2.49
CA PRO A 148 -12.91 -7.97 -2.58
C PRO A 148 -12.72 -8.61 -1.21
N MET A 149 -12.10 -7.91 -0.26
CA MET A 149 -11.79 -8.45 1.07
C MET A 149 -13.02 -8.72 1.93
N LEU A 150 -14.09 -7.96 1.75
CA LEU A 150 -15.36 -8.18 2.45
C LEU A 150 -16.29 -9.15 1.71
N CYS A 151 -16.23 -9.17 0.37
CA CYS A 151 -17.19 -9.91 -0.46
C CYS A 151 -16.67 -11.28 -0.94
N GLU A 152 -15.36 -11.54 -0.87
CA GLU A 152 -14.74 -12.77 -1.35
C GLU A 152 -13.91 -13.39 -0.20
N ALA A 153 -14.28 -14.60 0.23
CA ALA A 153 -13.74 -15.21 1.45
C ALA A 153 -12.24 -15.60 1.33
N ASP A 154 -11.74 -15.77 0.11
CA ASP A 154 -10.40 -16.22 -0.20
C ASP A 154 -9.45 -15.06 -0.58
N VAL A 155 -9.81 -13.82 -0.28
CA VAL A 155 -8.97 -12.64 -0.51
C VAL A 155 -8.28 -12.23 0.77
N ASP A 156 -6.95 -12.23 0.73
CA ASP A 156 -6.09 -11.86 1.86
C ASP A 156 -5.33 -10.56 1.64
N PHE A 157 -5.06 -10.20 0.38
CA PHE A 157 -4.34 -8.99 0.01
C PHE A 157 -4.90 -8.36 -1.25
N VAL A 158 -4.99 -7.04 -1.26
CA VAL A 158 -5.49 -6.25 -2.39
C VAL A 158 -4.48 -5.20 -2.80
N LYS A 159 -4.39 -4.99 -4.12
CA LYS A 159 -3.50 -3.98 -4.72
C LYS A 159 -4.28 -3.12 -5.71
N GLY A 160 -4.30 -1.82 -5.51
CA GLY A 160 -4.91 -0.88 -6.45
C GLY A 160 -4.06 -0.66 -7.69
N PHE A 161 -4.71 -0.42 -8.82
CA PHE A 161 -4.10 0.17 -10.00
C PHE A 161 -5.05 1.17 -10.62
N TYR A 162 -4.51 2.09 -11.42
CA TYR A 162 -5.28 3.21 -11.97
C TYR A 162 -4.62 3.76 -13.23
N ARG A 163 -5.42 4.43 -14.05
CA ARG A 163 -4.91 5.17 -15.20
C ARG A 163 -4.39 6.53 -14.75
N ARG A 164 -3.29 6.96 -15.35
CA ARG A 164 -2.72 8.30 -15.17
C ARG A 164 -2.95 9.07 -16.47
N PRO A 165 -3.65 10.23 -16.45
CA PRO A 165 -3.87 11.03 -17.66
C PRO A 165 -2.54 11.51 -18.24
N GLU A 166 -2.35 11.35 -19.54
CA GLU A 166 -1.15 11.78 -20.28
C GLU A 166 -1.01 13.29 -20.40
N SER A 167 -2.05 14.06 -20.06
CA SER A 167 -2.15 15.51 -20.29
C SER A 167 -1.22 16.38 -19.44
N GLU A 168 -0.49 15.81 -18.49
CA GLU A 168 0.40 16.57 -17.58
C GLU A 168 1.90 16.33 -17.82
N GLY A 169 2.28 15.97 -19.04
CA GLY A 169 3.68 15.79 -19.44
C GLY A 169 4.32 14.52 -18.89
N GLU A 170 4.62 13.60 -19.80
CA GLU A 170 5.37 12.36 -19.61
C GLU A 170 4.93 11.44 -18.47
N GLY A 171 4.18 10.43 -18.83
CA GLY A 171 3.64 9.29 -18.09
C GLY A 171 4.18 9.01 -16.68
N GLY A 172 3.31 9.07 -15.68
CA GLY A 172 3.61 8.56 -14.35
C GLY A 172 3.90 7.05 -14.37
N GLY A 173 4.62 6.54 -13.34
CA GLY A 173 4.94 5.12 -13.26
C GLY A 173 6.25 4.71 -13.92
N ARG A 174 7.14 5.65 -14.22
CA ARG A 174 8.45 5.37 -14.87
C ARG A 174 9.24 4.29 -14.13
N VAL A 175 9.27 4.32 -12.80
CA VAL A 175 9.96 3.29 -12.01
C VAL A 175 9.19 1.96 -12.08
N THR A 176 7.86 1.99 -12.15
CA THR A 176 7.06 0.77 -12.37
C THR A 176 7.43 0.11 -13.69
N GLU A 177 7.41 0.88 -14.80
CA GLU A 177 7.65 0.32 -16.14
C GLU A 177 9.12 -0.05 -16.39
N LEU A 178 10.07 0.75 -15.90
CA LEU A 178 11.50 0.56 -16.20
C LEU A 178 12.23 -0.31 -15.18
N VAL A 179 11.67 -0.51 -13.99
CA VAL A 179 12.35 -1.24 -12.91
C VAL A 179 11.48 -2.37 -12.37
N ALA A 180 10.31 -2.08 -11.78
CA ALA A 180 9.58 -3.09 -11.04
C ALA A 180 9.00 -4.19 -11.93
N ARG A 181 8.34 -3.86 -13.03
CA ARG A 181 7.78 -4.85 -13.97
C ARG A 181 8.85 -5.73 -14.61
N PRO A 182 9.99 -5.21 -15.14
CA PRO A 182 11.08 -6.05 -15.61
C PRO A 182 11.66 -6.98 -14.55
N LEU A 183 11.87 -6.49 -13.33
CA LEU A 183 12.36 -7.33 -12.23
C LEU A 183 11.37 -8.46 -11.88
N ILE A 184 10.08 -8.15 -11.82
CA ILE A 184 9.03 -9.14 -11.57
C ILE A 184 9.02 -10.18 -12.69
N ALA A 185 8.98 -9.76 -13.94
CA ALA A 185 8.95 -10.67 -15.08
C ALA A 185 10.16 -11.63 -15.13
N LEU A 186 11.33 -11.15 -14.71
CA LEU A 186 12.57 -11.92 -14.74
C LEU A 186 12.79 -12.80 -13.51
N LEU A 187 12.33 -12.38 -12.35
CA LEU A 187 12.70 -12.99 -11.07
C LEU A 187 11.50 -13.59 -10.30
N PHE A 188 10.28 -13.13 -10.58
CA PHE A 188 9.05 -13.49 -9.88
C PHE A 188 7.88 -13.64 -10.86
N PRO A 189 7.96 -14.57 -11.84
CA PRO A 189 6.99 -14.68 -12.94
C PRO A 189 5.56 -14.90 -12.44
N GLU A 190 5.36 -15.47 -11.26
CA GLU A 190 4.07 -15.66 -10.61
C GLU A 190 3.34 -14.34 -10.28
N LEU A 191 4.08 -13.22 -10.22
CA LEU A 191 3.54 -11.86 -10.00
C LEU A 191 3.41 -11.05 -11.30
N ASN A 192 3.79 -11.59 -12.45
CA ASN A 192 3.85 -10.84 -13.71
C ASN A 192 2.48 -10.28 -14.16
N GLY A 193 1.37 -10.80 -13.63
CA GLY A 193 0.02 -10.29 -13.86
C GLY A 193 -0.34 -9.00 -13.10
N ILE A 194 0.49 -8.53 -12.15
CA ILE A 194 0.25 -7.31 -11.40
C ILE A 194 0.51 -6.07 -12.27
N HIS A 195 -0.52 -5.25 -12.49
CA HIS A 195 -0.43 -4.05 -13.33
C HIS A 195 0.46 -2.97 -12.75
N GLN A 196 0.28 -2.64 -11.47
CA GLN A 196 1.04 -1.58 -10.80
C GLN A 196 1.60 -2.06 -9.46
N PRO A 197 2.72 -2.80 -9.47
CA PRO A 197 3.33 -3.35 -8.26
C PRO A 197 3.74 -2.28 -7.23
N LEU A 198 3.96 -1.04 -7.67
CA LEU A 198 4.38 0.08 -6.82
C LEU A 198 3.26 1.09 -6.54
N SER A 199 1.98 0.75 -6.77
CA SER A 199 0.89 1.66 -6.36
C SER A 199 0.86 1.84 -4.85
N GLY A 200 0.45 3.01 -4.39
CA GLY A 200 0.41 3.36 -2.97
C GLY A 200 -0.88 2.95 -2.26
N GLU A 201 -1.86 2.46 -3.02
CA GLU A 201 -3.16 2.03 -2.52
C GLU A 201 -3.22 0.51 -2.47
N TYR A 202 -3.15 -0.06 -1.27
CA TYR A 202 -3.20 -1.49 -1.03
C TYR A 202 -3.45 -1.82 0.45
N GLY A 203 -3.60 -3.10 0.74
CA GLY A 203 -3.73 -3.57 2.11
C GLY A 203 -4.08 -5.04 2.17
N GLY A 204 -4.34 -5.54 3.36
CA GLY A 204 -4.59 -6.94 3.57
C GLY A 204 -5.22 -7.26 4.91
N ARG A 205 -5.50 -8.54 5.11
CA ARG A 205 -5.88 -9.06 6.42
C ARG A 205 -4.71 -8.90 7.40
N ARG A 206 -5.00 -8.39 8.58
CA ARG A 206 -4.00 -8.19 9.63
C ARG A 206 -3.17 -9.46 9.88
N GLN A 207 -3.82 -10.61 10.00
CA GLN A 207 -3.16 -11.89 10.25
C GLN A 207 -2.11 -12.27 9.20
N LEU A 208 -2.27 -11.80 7.96
CA LEU A 208 -1.25 -11.97 6.92
C LEU A 208 -0.14 -10.93 7.09
N LEU A 209 -0.51 -9.65 7.25
CA LEU A 209 0.44 -8.52 7.22
C LEU A 209 1.44 -8.56 8.39
N GLU A 210 0.99 -8.93 9.58
CA GLU A 210 1.84 -8.98 10.78
C GLU A 210 2.92 -10.08 10.76
N GLN A 211 2.82 -11.02 9.82
CA GLN A 211 3.82 -12.08 9.60
C GLN A 211 4.92 -11.68 8.60
N LEU A 212 4.82 -10.51 7.99
CA LEU A 212 5.72 -10.09 6.92
C LEU A 212 6.75 -9.09 7.42
N PRO A 213 7.99 -9.15 6.91
CA PRO A 213 8.97 -8.10 7.12
C PRO A 213 8.62 -6.89 6.26
N PHE A 214 8.85 -5.68 6.78
CA PHE A 214 8.65 -4.44 6.05
C PHE A 214 9.98 -3.80 5.70
N VAL A 215 10.19 -3.55 4.41
CA VAL A 215 11.37 -2.79 3.95
C VAL A 215 11.14 -1.31 4.22
N GLU A 216 12.09 -0.64 4.86
CA GLU A 216 12.03 0.80 5.03
C GLU A 216 12.01 1.54 3.67
N GLY A 217 11.34 2.68 3.60
CA GLY A 217 11.30 3.51 2.40
C GLY A 217 10.51 2.90 1.24
N TYR A 218 11.07 3.00 0.03
CA TYR A 218 10.35 2.71 -1.23
C TYR A 218 10.39 1.24 -1.69
N GLY A 219 11.01 0.36 -0.94
CA GLY A 219 11.02 -1.07 -1.25
C GLY A 219 9.81 -1.83 -0.74
N VAL A 220 8.97 -1.21 0.10
CA VAL A 220 7.92 -1.90 0.85
C VAL A 220 6.87 -2.54 -0.05
N GLU A 221 6.41 -1.85 -1.10
CA GLU A 221 5.37 -2.35 -1.99
C GLU A 221 5.78 -3.65 -2.69
N ILE A 222 6.96 -3.64 -3.32
CA ILE A 222 7.45 -4.82 -4.03
C ILE A 222 7.88 -5.91 -3.06
N GLY A 223 8.43 -5.54 -1.90
CA GLY A 223 8.81 -6.48 -0.85
C GLY A 223 7.62 -7.28 -0.36
N LEU A 224 6.52 -6.62 0.03
CA LEU A 224 5.31 -7.28 0.49
C LEU A 224 4.72 -8.20 -0.57
N LEU A 225 4.62 -7.77 -1.84
CA LEU A 225 4.12 -8.61 -2.92
C LEU A 225 4.93 -9.90 -3.09
N ILE A 226 6.26 -9.80 -3.10
CA ILE A 226 7.13 -10.97 -3.25
C ILE A 226 7.00 -11.90 -2.03
N ASP A 227 7.01 -11.35 -0.81
CA ASP A 227 6.94 -12.15 0.41
C ASP A 227 5.58 -12.84 0.56
N ILE A 228 4.47 -12.18 0.17
CA ILE A 228 3.13 -12.79 0.13
C ILE A 228 3.11 -13.95 -0.86
N ALA A 229 3.54 -13.71 -2.10
CA ALA A 229 3.53 -14.74 -3.13
C ALA A 229 4.36 -15.98 -2.73
N ARG A 230 5.51 -15.78 -2.11
CA ARG A 230 6.39 -16.86 -1.66
C ARG A 230 5.87 -17.63 -0.46
N ARG A 231 5.28 -16.95 0.52
CA ARG A 231 4.82 -17.58 1.77
C ARG A 231 3.42 -18.16 1.68
N PHE A 232 2.54 -17.48 0.96
CA PHE A 232 1.09 -17.77 0.94
C PHE A 232 0.56 -18.10 -0.46
N GLY A 233 1.38 -17.93 -1.49
CA GLY A 233 0.96 -18.04 -2.88
C GLY A 233 0.24 -16.79 -3.40
N THR A 234 -0.20 -16.85 -4.65
CA THR A 234 -0.84 -15.71 -5.34
C THR A 234 -2.37 -15.75 -5.31
N ASN A 235 -2.97 -16.86 -4.92
CA ASN A 235 -4.43 -17.06 -4.98
C ASN A 235 -5.23 -16.05 -4.12
N GLY A 236 -4.66 -15.65 -2.97
CA GLY A 236 -5.25 -14.64 -2.07
C GLY A 236 -5.00 -13.19 -2.51
N ILE A 237 -4.25 -12.96 -3.60
CA ILE A 237 -3.96 -11.62 -4.11
C ILE A 237 -5.00 -11.23 -5.16
N VAL A 238 -5.59 -10.04 -4.99
CA VAL A 238 -6.50 -9.43 -5.95
C VAL A 238 -6.01 -8.03 -6.30
N GLN A 239 -6.05 -7.65 -7.57
CA GLN A 239 -5.83 -6.26 -7.97
C GLN A 239 -7.14 -5.59 -8.36
N VAL A 240 -7.26 -4.29 -8.07
CA VAL A 240 -8.49 -3.52 -8.28
C VAL A 240 -8.23 -2.31 -9.15
N ASP A 241 -9.00 -2.19 -10.23
CA ASP A 241 -9.03 -0.98 -11.06
C ASP A 241 -9.76 0.14 -10.28
N LEU A 242 -9.01 1.16 -9.89
CA LEU A 242 -9.48 2.34 -9.16
C LEU A 242 -9.76 3.53 -10.07
N ASP A 243 -9.82 3.31 -11.39
CA ASP A 243 -10.09 4.27 -12.46
C ASP A 243 -8.94 5.28 -12.66
N VAL A 244 -9.13 6.56 -12.42
CA VAL A 244 -8.14 7.62 -12.70
C VAL A 244 -7.55 8.18 -11.41
N ARG A 245 -6.23 8.35 -11.37
CA ARG A 245 -5.50 9.04 -10.30
C ARG A 245 -4.73 10.23 -10.85
N HIS A 246 -4.91 11.39 -10.24
CA HIS A 246 -4.10 12.58 -10.45
C HIS A 246 -3.07 12.71 -9.31
N HIS A 247 -1.80 12.91 -9.65
CA HIS A 247 -0.72 13.07 -8.66
C HIS A 247 0.37 13.97 -9.22
N ARG A 248 1.21 14.53 -8.35
CA ARG A 248 2.38 15.30 -8.75
C ARG A 248 3.46 14.36 -9.30
N ASN A 249 3.98 14.67 -10.49
CA ASN A 249 5.14 13.95 -11.03
C ASN A 249 6.43 14.43 -10.36
N ARG A 250 7.25 13.52 -9.89
CA ARG A 250 8.60 13.82 -9.42
C ARG A 250 9.57 13.95 -10.59
N PRO A 251 10.55 14.85 -10.56
CA PRO A 251 11.60 14.93 -11.57
C PRO A 251 12.39 13.62 -11.65
N LEU A 252 12.94 13.31 -12.85
CA LEU A 252 13.61 12.03 -13.10
C LEU A 252 14.80 11.77 -12.16
N HIS A 253 15.55 12.82 -11.82
CA HIS A 253 16.72 12.68 -10.94
C HIS A 253 16.37 12.26 -9.50
N GLU A 254 15.15 12.51 -9.04
CA GLU A 254 14.69 12.06 -7.73
C GLU A 254 14.23 10.60 -7.70
N LEU A 255 14.05 9.99 -8.88
CA LEU A 255 13.59 8.60 -8.98
C LEU A 255 14.73 7.58 -8.82
N GLY A 256 16.00 8.00 -8.95
CA GLY A 256 17.16 7.12 -8.85
C GLY A 256 17.23 6.37 -7.52
N PRO A 257 17.19 7.06 -6.36
CA PRO A 257 17.20 6.41 -5.04
C PRO A 257 16.01 5.47 -4.83
N GLN A 258 14.82 5.86 -5.29
CA GLN A 258 13.63 5.01 -5.24
C GLN A 258 13.81 3.73 -6.07
N ALA A 259 14.30 3.86 -7.31
CA ALA A 259 14.58 2.73 -8.18
C ALA A 259 15.61 1.78 -7.58
N ALA A 260 16.69 2.31 -6.99
CA ALA A 260 17.72 1.50 -6.33
C ALA A 260 17.19 0.72 -5.13
N SER A 261 16.35 1.32 -4.29
CA SER A 261 15.70 0.65 -3.16
C SER A 261 14.82 -0.52 -3.62
N ILE A 262 14.03 -0.31 -4.68
CA ILE A 262 13.16 -1.33 -5.28
C ILE A 262 14.01 -2.48 -5.86
N MET A 263 15.05 -2.16 -6.62
CA MET A 263 15.96 -3.15 -7.20
C MET A 263 16.65 -3.98 -6.09
N GLN A 264 17.18 -3.33 -5.07
CA GLN A 264 17.85 -3.99 -3.96
C GLN A 264 16.88 -4.91 -3.21
N THR A 265 15.66 -4.48 -2.98
CA THR A 265 14.61 -5.29 -2.32
C THR A 265 14.28 -6.54 -3.12
N ALA A 266 14.07 -6.41 -4.42
CA ALA A 266 13.79 -7.55 -5.31
C ALA A 266 14.98 -8.51 -5.41
N LEU A 267 16.20 -7.99 -5.58
CA LEU A 267 17.40 -8.81 -5.71
C LEU A 267 17.74 -9.58 -4.43
N ARG A 268 17.53 -9.00 -3.25
CA ARG A 268 17.67 -9.73 -1.96
C ARG A 268 16.73 -10.93 -1.88
N ARG A 269 15.54 -10.81 -2.45
CA ARG A 269 14.51 -11.86 -2.48
C ARG A 269 14.69 -12.87 -3.62
N ALA A 270 15.55 -12.59 -4.58
CA ALA A 270 15.83 -13.50 -5.71
C ALA A 270 16.86 -14.61 -5.39
N ASP A 271 17.03 -15.00 -4.09
CA ASP A 271 17.97 -16.02 -3.60
C ASP A 271 19.43 -15.76 -4.01
N ARG A 272 19.80 -14.51 -4.16
CA ARG A 272 21.18 -14.06 -4.40
C ARG A 272 21.74 -13.48 -3.09
N ASP A 273 22.96 -13.85 -2.77
CA ASP A 273 23.68 -13.28 -1.62
C ASP A 273 24.03 -11.81 -1.91
N LEU A 274 23.18 -10.92 -1.47
CA LEU A 274 23.35 -9.46 -1.56
C LEU A 274 23.33 -8.82 -0.18
N VAL A 275 23.52 -9.60 0.88
CA VAL A 275 23.56 -9.09 2.26
C VAL A 275 24.67 -8.06 2.40
N GLY A 276 24.32 -6.86 2.86
CA GLY A 276 25.26 -5.76 3.04
C GLY A 276 25.66 -5.01 1.77
N VAL A 277 25.03 -5.29 0.64
CA VAL A 277 25.24 -4.48 -0.58
C VAL A 277 24.48 -3.17 -0.45
N THR A 278 25.24 -2.07 -0.35
CA THR A 278 24.71 -0.71 -0.50
C THR A 278 24.82 -0.25 -1.94
N ALA A 279 23.84 0.48 -2.45
CA ALA A 279 23.93 1.13 -3.74
C ALA A 279 24.38 2.57 -3.54
N GLU A 280 25.51 2.95 -4.16
CA GLU A 280 25.95 4.34 -4.24
C GLU A 280 25.56 4.90 -5.60
N LEU A 281 24.65 5.86 -5.60
CA LEU A 281 24.19 6.52 -6.81
C LEU A 281 24.90 7.86 -6.95
N LEU A 282 25.65 8.01 -8.04
CA LEU A 282 26.35 9.24 -8.39
C LEU A 282 25.42 10.14 -9.23
N GLY A 283 25.26 11.37 -8.81
CA GLY A 283 24.51 12.40 -9.53
C GLY A 283 25.24 13.73 -9.54
N ASP A 284 24.74 14.71 -10.30
CA ASP A 284 25.32 16.05 -10.42
C ASP A 284 25.44 16.81 -9.09
N GLN A 285 24.67 16.38 -8.10
CA GLN A 285 24.62 17.00 -6.75
C GLN A 285 25.41 16.21 -5.70
N GLY A 286 26.16 15.18 -6.07
CA GLY A 286 26.90 14.30 -5.19
C GLY A 286 26.45 12.85 -5.24
N SER A 287 26.87 12.04 -4.26
CA SER A 287 26.47 10.64 -4.16
C SER A 287 25.34 10.43 -3.13
N VAL A 288 24.46 9.47 -3.42
CA VAL A 288 23.41 9.00 -2.49
C VAL A 288 23.61 7.51 -2.25
N THR A 289 23.80 7.15 -0.98
CA THR A 289 23.85 5.74 -0.57
C THR A 289 22.43 5.25 -0.31
N VAL A 290 22.06 4.11 -0.90
CA VAL A 290 20.76 3.45 -0.71
C VAL A 290 20.99 2.11 -0.02
N GLU A 291 20.37 1.95 1.14
CA GLU A 291 20.32 0.70 1.89
C GLU A 291 18.87 0.35 2.20
N ALA A 292 18.49 -0.91 1.96
CA ALA A 292 17.15 -1.40 2.31
C ALA A 292 17.23 -2.15 3.65
N ALA A 293 16.97 -1.45 4.75
CA ALA A 293 16.75 -2.06 6.05
C ALA A 293 15.33 -2.65 6.14
N GLU A 294 15.15 -3.64 7.00
CA GLU A 294 13.85 -4.29 7.24
C GLU A 294 13.53 -4.31 8.72
N ARG A 295 12.24 -4.13 9.02
CA ARG A 295 11.71 -4.38 10.36
C ARG A 295 11.28 -5.84 10.48
N PRO A 296 11.35 -6.42 11.69
CA PRO A 296 10.87 -7.77 11.91
C PRO A 296 9.36 -7.87 11.69
N PRO A 297 8.82 -9.07 11.46
CA PRO A 297 7.39 -9.31 11.50
C PRO A 297 6.79 -8.78 12.80
N MET A 298 5.61 -8.15 12.72
CA MET A 298 5.01 -7.51 13.90
C MET A 298 4.72 -8.52 15.03
N ILE A 299 4.47 -9.78 14.70
CA ILE A 299 4.33 -10.87 15.69
C ILE A 299 5.61 -11.20 16.47
N GLU A 300 6.77 -10.64 16.10
CA GLU A 300 8.05 -10.78 16.84
C GLU A 300 8.34 -9.55 17.71
N VAL A 301 7.51 -8.50 17.62
CA VAL A 301 7.65 -7.25 18.40
C VAL A 301 6.94 -7.40 19.73
N GLY A 302 7.72 -7.32 20.83
CA GLY A 302 7.20 -7.55 22.19
C GLY A 302 6.05 -6.62 22.59
N GLU A 303 6.12 -5.34 22.21
CA GLU A 303 5.07 -4.35 22.46
C GLU A 303 3.78 -4.65 21.71
N TYR A 304 3.87 -5.25 20.52
CA TYR A 304 2.69 -5.68 19.77
C TYR A 304 2.07 -6.92 20.40
N LEU A 305 2.87 -7.95 20.73
CA LEU A 305 2.39 -9.16 21.39
C LEU A 305 1.68 -8.85 22.72
N ALA A 306 2.15 -7.86 23.45
CA ALA A 306 1.53 -7.44 24.70
C ALA A 306 0.11 -6.85 24.53
N ARG A 307 -0.28 -6.46 23.32
CA ARG A 307 -1.61 -5.91 22.99
C ARG A 307 -2.58 -6.96 22.43
N ILE A 308 -2.06 -8.11 21.97
CA ILE A 308 -2.93 -9.19 21.47
C ILE A 308 -3.60 -9.85 22.69
N PRO A 309 -4.95 -9.92 22.75
CA PRO A 309 -5.62 -10.66 23.79
C PRO A 309 -5.12 -12.11 23.77
N ALA A 310 -4.71 -12.64 24.94
CA ALA A 310 -4.38 -14.05 25.04
C ALA A 310 -5.57 -14.85 24.50
N ALA A 311 -5.30 -15.69 23.47
CA ALA A 311 -6.32 -16.58 22.93
C ALA A 311 -6.94 -17.33 24.13
N VAL A 312 -8.22 -17.11 24.41
CA VAL A 312 -8.96 -17.83 25.43
C VAL A 312 -8.89 -19.28 25.02
N GLY A 313 -8.14 -20.08 25.81
CA GLY A 313 -7.79 -21.45 25.51
C GLY A 313 -9.04 -22.27 25.14
N ALA A 314 -8.89 -23.00 24.04
CA ALA A 314 -9.80 -24.06 23.64
C ALA A 314 -9.57 -25.32 24.48
#